data_215ecb742ed56af6495f5b78fdfd01fa
#
_entry.id   215ecb742ed56af6495f5b78fdfd01fa
#
_cell.length_a   1.000
_cell.length_b   1.000
_cell.length_c   1.000
_cell.angle_alpha   90.00
_cell.angle_beta   90.00
_cell.angle_gamma   90.00
#
_symmetry.space_group_name_H-M   'P 1'
#
loop_
_entity.id
_entity.type
_entity.pdbx_description
1 polymer ?
#
loop_
_entity_poly.entity_id
_entity_poly.type
_entity_poly.pdbx_seq_one_letter_code
_entity_poly.pdbx_strand_id
1 'polypeptide(L)'
;MDLYEYQARDLFEKHGVPVLPAAIATTADEAEAAAVKVGGKVVVKAQVKVGGRGKAGGVKLAVDPADAREKASAILGMDIKGHEVRTVMIAAAAPIESEYYLAILLDRSNRTFLVMASVAGGMEIEEVAHTAPEKLAKIPVDSNVGIDLARATEIIAAAKFPADVADQVSAVLVKLWETFVSEDATLVEVNPLVKTSDGKIIALDGKVTLDDNAGFRHPDHEALVDQAAENALEAAAKAKNLNYVKLEGQVGIIGNGAGLVMSTLDVVAYAGEKFGGVRPANFLDIGGGASAQVMADGLSIILGDKDVKSVFVNVFGGITACDAVANGIVQALELLGAQATKPIVVRLDGNNVVEGRAILTAAAHPLVEQLDTMDGAANRAAELAAK
;
A
#
# COMPACT_ATOMS: atom_id res chain seq x y z
N MET A 1 3.14 -1.96 4.21
CA MET A 1 3.78 -2.27 2.88
C MET A 1 3.28 -3.62 2.39
N ASP A 2 2.66 -3.66 1.18
CA ASP A 2 2.27 -4.93 0.56
C ASP A 2 3.49 -5.57 -0.12
N LEU A 3 3.68 -6.88 0.10
CA LEU A 3 4.75 -7.66 -0.51
C LEU A 3 4.30 -8.29 -1.84
N TYR A 4 5.27 -8.57 -2.71
CA TYR A 4 5.08 -9.50 -3.81
C TYR A 4 4.92 -10.93 -3.30
N GLU A 5 4.27 -11.81 -4.08
CA GLU A 5 4.10 -13.22 -3.71
C GLU A 5 5.44 -13.91 -3.42
N TYR A 6 6.50 -13.65 -4.21
CA TYR A 6 7.81 -14.26 -3.97
C TYR A 6 8.43 -13.79 -2.65
N GLN A 7 8.23 -12.51 -2.26
CA GLN A 7 8.69 -11.99 -0.98
C GLN A 7 7.92 -12.60 0.19
N ALA A 8 6.60 -12.73 0.06
CA ALA A 8 5.75 -13.41 1.04
C ALA A 8 6.16 -14.88 1.20
N ARG A 9 6.42 -15.57 0.08
CA ARG A 9 6.92 -16.95 0.06
C ARG A 9 8.27 -17.07 0.79
N ASP A 10 9.20 -16.14 0.58
CA ASP A 10 10.52 -16.17 1.22
C ASP A 10 10.42 -15.90 2.73
N LEU A 11 9.51 -15.03 3.19
CA LEU A 11 9.19 -14.89 4.61
C LEU A 11 8.59 -16.18 5.19
N PHE A 12 7.69 -16.83 4.47
CA PHE A 12 7.13 -18.10 4.89
C PHE A 12 8.21 -19.17 5.05
N GLU A 13 9.12 -19.27 4.10
CA GLU A 13 10.25 -20.19 4.19
C GLU A 13 11.17 -19.87 5.38
N LYS A 14 11.48 -18.59 5.61
CA LYS A 14 12.26 -18.10 6.76
C LYS A 14 11.67 -18.56 8.10
N HIS A 15 10.34 -18.54 8.23
CA HIS A 15 9.61 -18.96 9.42
C HIS A 15 9.18 -20.45 9.40
N GLY A 16 9.66 -21.22 8.42
CA GLY A 16 9.45 -22.65 8.33
C GLY A 16 8.04 -23.09 7.92
N VAL A 17 7.23 -22.18 7.34
CA VAL A 17 6.00 -22.55 6.63
C VAL A 17 6.36 -23.38 5.41
N PRO A 18 5.73 -24.54 5.17
CA PRO A 18 6.03 -25.35 4.00
C PRO A 18 5.65 -24.61 2.70
N VAL A 19 6.65 -24.37 1.85
CA VAL A 19 6.51 -23.73 0.53
C VAL A 19 7.22 -24.55 -0.53
N LEU A 20 6.88 -24.32 -1.80
CA LEU A 20 7.58 -24.95 -2.92
C LEU A 20 8.88 -24.21 -3.26
N PRO A 21 9.91 -24.92 -3.79
CA PRO A 21 11.07 -24.28 -4.39
C PRO A 21 10.65 -23.33 -5.49
N ALA A 22 11.22 -22.12 -5.48
CA ALA A 22 10.97 -21.10 -6.49
C ALA A 22 12.21 -20.25 -6.74
N ALA A 23 12.22 -19.53 -7.87
CA ALA A 23 13.21 -18.51 -8.18
C ALA A 23 12.53 -17.39 -8.98
N ILE A 24 13.05 -16.16 -8.91
CA ILE A 24 12.57 -15.02 -9.68
C ILE A 24 13.36 -14.87 -10.97
N ALA A 25 12.74 -14.27 -11.99
CA ALA A 25 13.35 -13.91 -13.26
C ALA A 25 12.76 -12.58 -13.77
N THR A 26 13.61 -11.75 -14.36
CA THR A 26 13.25 -10.48 -14.98
C THR A 26 13.36 -10.55 -16.50
N THR A 27 13.95 -11.62 -17.02
CA THR A 27 14.07 -11.91 -18.45
C THR A 27 13.65 -13.35 -18.74
N ALA A 28 13.35 -13.62 -20.02
CA ALA A 28 12.98 -14.97 -20.46
C ALA A 28 14.14 -15.97 -20.30
N ASP A 29 15.38 -15.54 -20.52
CA ASP A 29 16.57 -16.38 -20.37
C ASP A 29 16.83 -16.74 -18.88
N GLU A 30 16.63 -15.78 -17.97
CA GLU A 30 16.66 -16.05 -16.52
C GLU A 30 15.56 -17.03 -16.10
N ALA A 31 14.36 -16.94 -16.71
CA ALA A 31 13.27 -17.85 -16.41
C ALA A 31 13.59 -19.30 -16.84
N GLU A 32 14.24 -19.50 -17.99
CA GLU A 32 14.75 -20.79 -18.42
C GLU A 32 15.78 -21.36 -17.43
N ALA A 33 16.75 -20.53 -17.03
CA ALA A 33 17.77 -20.92 -16.05
C ALA A 33 17.15 -21.25 -14.67
N ALA A 34 16.17 -20.46 -14.24
CA ALA A 34 15.40 -20.72 -13.01
C ALA A 34 14.64 -22.05 -13.09
N ALA A 35 14.00 -22.36 -14.22
CA ALA A 35 13.31 -23.62 -14.42
C ALA A 35 14.24 -24.83 -14.39
N VAL A 36 15.45 -24.71 -14.93
CA VAL A 36 16.51 -25.75 -14.81
C VAL A 36 16.87 -25.97 -13.33
N LYS A 37 17.04 -24.88 -12.56
CA LYS A 37 17.41 -24.94 -11.14
C LYS A 37 16.29 -25.54 -10.27
N VAL A 38 15.04 -25.15 -10.52
CA VAL A 38 13.87 -25.67 -9.79
C VAL A 38 13.61 -27.13 -10.12
N GLY A 39 13.75 -27.50 -11.38
CA GLY A 39 13.60 -28.87 -11.87
C GLY A 39 12.14 -29.29 -12.09
N GLY A 40 11.96 -30.27 -13.02
CA GLY A 40 10.63 -30.80 -13.32
C GLY A 40 9.71 -29.80 -14.03
N LYS A 41 8.40 -29.99 -13.87
CA LYS A 41 7.39 -29.03 -14.31
C LYS A 41 7.38 -27.82 -13.38
N VAL A 42 7.22 -26.62 -13.94
CA VAL A 42 7.18 -25.38 -13.18
C VAL A 42 5.95 -24.55 -13.55
N VAL A 43 5.56 -23.65 -12.65
CA VAL A 43 4.54 -22.65 -12.90
C VAL A 43 5.22 -21.29 -13.02
N VAL A 44 5.00 -20.59 -14.12
CA VAL A 44 5.45 -19.22 -14.36
C VAL A 44 4.36 -18.27 -13.86
N LYS A 45 4.66 -17.45 -12.85
CA LYS A 45 3.70 -16.59 -12.17
C LYS A 45 4.11 -15.12 -12.28
N ALA A 46 3.27 -14.28 -12.88
CA ALA A 46 3.45 -12.83 -12.85
C ALA A 46 3.56 -12.30 -11.42
N GLN A 47 4.50 -11.40 -11.18
CA GLN A 47 4.65 -10.74 -9.89
C GLN A 47 4.11 -9.31 -9.96
N VAL A 48 2.91 -9.12 -9.45
CA VAL A 48 2.22 -7.83 -9.28
C VAL A 48 1.48 -7.81 -7.94
N LYS A 49 1.32 -6.63 -7.35
CA LYS A 49 0.68 -6.45 -6.02
C LYS A 49 -0.85 -6.44 -6.07
N VAL A 50 -1.44 -7.00 -7.12
CA VAL A 50 -2.90 -7.10 -7.32
C VAL A 50 -3.35 -8.55 -7.51
N GLY A 51 -4.57 -8.85 -7.05
CA GLY A 51 -5.18 -10.16 -7.22
C GLY A 51 -5.71 -10.42 -8.63
N GLY A 52 -6.03 -11.71 -8.91
CA GLY A 52 -6.63 -12.10 -10.20
C GLY A 52 -5.63 -12.38 -11.32
N ARG A 53 -4.35 -12.54 -11.01
CA ARG A 53 -3.26 -12.85 -11.97
C ARG A 53 -3.57 -14.05 -12.86
N GLY A 54 -4.14 -15.12 -12.30
CA GLY A 54 -4.53 -16.30 -13.05
C GLY A 54 -5.61 -16.00 -14.11
N LYS A 55 -6.67 -15.25 -13.74
CA LYS A 55 -7.74 -14.83 -14.66
C LYS A 55 -7.22 -13.92 -15.78
N ALA A 56 -6.18 -13.14 -15.51
CA ALA A 56 -5.52 -12.28 -16.50
C ALA A 56 -4.51 -13.03 -17.40
N GLY A 57 -4.29 -14.33 -17.21
CA GLY A 57 -3.32 -15.11 -17.98
C GLY A 57 -1.86 -14.98 -17.52
N GLY A 58 -1.64 -14.35 -16.37
CA GLY A 58 -0.32 -14.16 -15.73
C GLY A 58 0.21 -15.38 -14.97
N VAL A 59 -0.49 -16.54 -15.01
CA VAL A 59 -0.06 -17.79 -14.38
C VAL A 59 -0.15 -18.92 -15.41
N LYS A 60 0.98 -19.56 -15.74
CA LYS A 60 1.05 -20.61 -16.75
C LYS A 60 1.93 -21.79 -16.31
N LEU A 61 1.44 -23.01 -16.50
CA LEU A 61 2.22 -24.22 -16.30
C LEU A 61 3.20 -24.42 -17.46
N ALA A 62 4.46 -24.69 -17.16
CA ALA A 62 5.50 -25.03 -18.12
C ALA A 62 5.99 -26.46 -17.89
N VAL A 63 6.15 -27.19 -18.98
CA VAL A 63 6.49 -28.63 -18.96
C VAL A 63 8.01 -28.86 -18.92
N ASP A 64 8.78 -27.90 -19.41
CA ASP A 64 10.25 -27.94 -19.44
C ASP A 64 10.81 -26.50 -19.41
N PRO A 65 12.14 -26.31 -19.31
CA PRO A 65 12.77 -24.99 -19.24
C PRO A 65 12.53 -24.12 -20.49
N ALA A 66 12.50 -24.69 -21.69
CA ALA A 66 12.26 -23.94 -22.94
C ALA A 66 10.81 -23.39 -22.99
N ASP A 67 9.85 -24.21 -22.54
CA ASP A 67 8.45 -23.80 -22.38
C ASP A 67 8.30 -22.70 -21.29
N ALA A 68 9.10 -22.79 -20.20
CA ALA A 68 9.12 -21.74 -19.17
C ALA A 68 9.63 -20.40 -19.73
N ARG A 69 10.66 -20.44 -20.59
CA ARG A 69 11.16 -19.26 -21.30
C ARG A 69 10.10 -18.61 -22.19
N GLU A 70 9.40 -19.41 -23.01
CA GLU A 70 8.33 -18.92 -23.88
C GLU A 70 7.21 -18.26 -23.07
N LYS A 71 6.75 -18.91 -22.01
CA LYS A 71 5.70 -18.40 -21.13
C LYS A 71 6.11 -17.17 -20.37
N ALA A 72 7.35 -17.09 -19.89
CA ALA A 72 7.88 -15.89 -19.25
C ALA A 72 7.95 -14.72 -20.23
N SER A 73 8.40 -14.96 -21.47
CA SER A 73 8.39 -13.94 -22.53
C SER A 73 7.00 -13.38 -22.82
N ALA A 74 5.97 -14.22 -22.75
CA ALA A 74 4.58 -13.81 -22.96
C ALA A 74 3.96 -13.09 -21.76
N ILE A 75 4.48 -13.29 -20.54
CA ILE A 75 3.96 -12.70 -19.29
C ILE A 75 4.69 -11.40 -18.93
N LEU A 76 6.00 -11.34 -19.15
CA LEU A 76 6.78 -10.12 -18.92
C LEU A 76 6.28 -9.00 -19.86
N GLY A 77 6.07 -7.81 -19.29
CA GLY A 77 5.50 -6.66 -19.98
C GLY A 77 3.97 -6.65 -20.11
N MET A 78 3.26 -7.69 -19.63
CA MET A 78 1.79 -7.65 -19.56
C MET A 78 1.33 -6.54 -18.61
N ASP A 79 0.22 -5.89 -18.93
CA ASP A 79 -0.54 -5.10 -17.98
C ASP A 79 -1.57 -5.98 -17.25
N ILE A 80 -1.52 -5.98 -15.94
CA ILE A 80 -2.53 -6.66 -15.09
C ILE A 80 -3.15 -5.59 -14.17
N LYS A 81 -4.33 -5.13 -14.52
CA LYS A 81 -5.08 -4.11 -13.76
C LYS A 81 -4.27 -2.81 -13.54
N GLY A 82 -3.56 -2.35 -14.56
CA GLY A 82 -2.74 -1.13 -14.51
C GLY A 82 -1.32 -1.33 -13.95
N HIS A 83 -0.93 -2.58 -13.68
CA HIS A 83 0.42 -2.93 -13.20
C HIS A 83 1.18 -3.71 -14.27
N GLU A 84 2.30 -3.14 -14.74
CA GLU A 84 3.21 -3.81 -15.66
C GLU A 84 3.94 -4.96 -14.96
N VAL A 85 3.92 -6.15 -15.55
CA VAL A 85 4.67 -7.31 -15.04
C VAL A 85 6.15 -7.18 -15.41
N ARG A 86 6.98 -6.84 -14.44
CA ARG A 86 8.44 -6.70 -14.60
C ARG A 86 9.22 -7.92 -14.13
N THR A 87 8.59 -8.77 -13.34
CA THR A 87 9.19 -9.95 -12.72
C THR A 87 8.24 -11.13 -12.80
N VAL A 88 8.75 -12.31 -13.05
CA VAL A 88 8.03 -13.57 -12.92
C VAL A 88 8.67 -14.42 -11.84
N MET A 89 7.87 -15.21 -11.12
CA MET A 89 8.33 -16.27 -10.23
C MET A 89 8.17 -17.61 -10.96
N ILE A 90 9.24 -18.41 -10.97
CA ILE A 90 9.28 -19.76 -11.49
C ILE A 90 9.22 -20.69 -10.29
N ALA A 91 8.06 -21.27 -10.03
CA ALA A 91 7.84 -22.17 -8.89
C ALA A 91 7.64 -23.62 -9.32
N ALA A 92 8.06 -24.57 -8.51
CA ALA A 92 7.80 -25.98 -8.77
C ALA A 92 6.28 -26.23 -8.87
N ALA A 93 5.86 -27.08 -9.81
CA ALA A 93 4.46 -27.48 -9.90
C ALA A 93 4.15 -28.57 -8.86
N ALA A 94 3.02 -28.42 -8.16
CA ALA A 94 2.54 -29.42 -7.21
C ALA A 94 1.30 -30.15 -7.76
N PRO A 95 1.17 -31.46 -7.49
CA PRO A 95 -0.04 -32.21 -7.78
C PRO A 95 -1.10 -31.91 -6.70
N ILE A 96 -1.96 -30.94 -6.94
CA ILE A 96 -2.96 -30.45 -5.99
C ILE A 96 -4.12 -31.45 -5.91
N GLU A 97 -4.50 -31.86 -4.70
CA GLU A 97 -5.66 -32.70 -4.40
C GLU A 97 -6.81 -31.85 -3.83
N SER A 98 -6.49 -30.93 -2.91
CA SER A 98 -7.47 -30.04 -2.28
C SER A 98 -6.88 -28.66 -2.01
N GLU A 99 -7.72 -27.64 -1.99
CA GLU A 99 -7.35 -26.25 -1.77
C GLU A 99 -8.09 -25.70 -0.55
N TYR A 100 -7.37 -25.03 0.34
CA TYR A 100 -7.83 -24.44 1.58
C TYR A 100 -7.44 -22.98 1.66
N TYR A 101 -8.03 -22.27 2.61
CA TYR A 101 -7.74 -20.87 2.89
C TYR A 101 -7.36 -20.66 4.35
N LEU A 102 -6.29 -19.92 4.62
CA LEU A 102 -5.92 -19.42 5.93
C LEU A 102 -5.48 -17.96 5.83
N ALA A 103 -5.95 -17.13 6.75
CA ALA A 103 -5.41 -15.78 6.92
C ALA A 103 -5.41 -15.38 8.40
N ILE A 104 -4.46 -14.50 8.73
CA ILE A 104 -4.36 -13.80 10.01
C ILE A 104 -4.31 -12.33 9.70
N LEU A 105 -5.18 -11.53 10.32
CA LEU A 105 -5.28 -10.11 10.06
C LEU A 105 -5.57 -9.30 11.32
N LEU A 106 -5.28 -8.01 11.26
CA LEU A 106 -5.63 -7.03 12.27
C LEU A 106 -7.11 -6.65 12.14
N ASP A 107 -7.93 -7.02 13.11
CA ASP A 107 -9.32 -6.59 13.24
C ASP A 107 -9.41 -5.28 14.03
N ARG A 108 -9.38 -4.16 13.33
CA ARG A 108 -9.42 -2.81 13.91
C ARG A 108 -10.75 -2.52 14.61
N SER A 109 -11.85 -3.07 14.10
CA SER A 109 -13.19 -2.84 14.64
C SER A 109 -13.35 -3.45 16.03
N ASN A 110 -12.81 -4.65 16.23
CA ASN A 110 -12.87 -5.37 17.49
C ASN A 110 -11.58 -5.22 18.34
N ARG A 111 -10.58 -4.49 17.85
CA ARG A 111 -9.29 -4.25 18.53
C ARG A 111 -8.59 -5.55 18.91
N THR A 112 -8.56 -6.50 18.00
CA THR A 112 -7.99 -7.83 18.18
C THR A 112 -7.36 -8.33 16.91
N PHE A 113 -6.74 -9.49 16.92
CA PHE A 113 -6.40 -10.22 15.70
C PHE A 113 -7.52 -11.18 15.33
N LEU A 114 -7.59 -11.54 14.06
CA LEU A 114 -8.60 -12.42 13.51
C LEU A 114 -7.94 -13.50 12.65
N VAL A 115 -8.24 -14.76 12.93
CA VAL A 115 -7.97 -15.86 12.01
C VAL A 115 -9.20 -16.07 11.14
N MET A 116 -8.99 -16.11 9.84
CA MET A 116 -9.97 -16.55 8.86
C MET A 116 -9.51 -17.88 8.28
N ALA A 117 -10.38 -18.88 8.29
CA ALA A 117 -10.06 -20.22 7.82
C ALA A 117 -11.23 -20.84 7.04
N SER A 118 -10.95 -21.47 5.91
CA SER A 118 -11.97 -22.12 5.09
C SER A 118 -11.46 -23.39 4.43
N VAL A 119 -12.33 -24.39 4.30
CA VAL A 119 -12.08 -25.59 3.49
C VAL A 119 -12.31 -25.35 1.99
N ALA A 120 -12.69 -24.13 1.59
CA ALA A 120 -12.78 -23.69 0.21
C ALA A 120 -11.68 -22.65 -0.04
N GLY A 121 -10.61 -23.04 -0.72
CA GLY A 121 -9.50 -22.19 -1.14
C GLY A 121 -9.43 -21.99 -2.66
N GLY A 122 -8.43 -21.24 -3.12
CA GLY A 122 -8.20 -20.98 -4.55
C GLY A 122 -9.22 -20.05 -5.22
N MET A 123 -10.09 -19.42 -4.43
CA MET A 123 -11.11 -18.49 -4.91
C MET A 123 -11.08 -17.18 -4.09
N GLU A 124 -11.77 -16.16 -4.59
CA GLU A 124 -11.90 -14.88 -3.87
C GLU A 124 -12.64 -15.11 -2.55
N ILE A 125 -11.99 -14.83 -1.43
CA ILE A 125 -12.56 -15.11 -0.09
C ILE A 125 -13.78 -14.24 0.21
N GLU A 126 -13.88 -13.07 -0.39
CA GLU A 126 -15.02 -12.17 -0.32
C GLU A 126 -16.27 -12.82 -0.96
N GLU A 127 -16.10 -13.58 -2.03
CA GLU A 127 -17.16 -14.33 -2.66
C GLU A 127 -17.64 -15.45 -1.74
N VAL A 128 -16.73 -16.18 -1.09
CA VAL A 128 -17.07 -17.19 -0.08
C VAL A 128 -17.82 -16.55 1.09
N ALA A 129 -17.33 -15.41 1.58
CA ALA A 129 -17.96 -14.69 2.69
C ALA A 129 -19.39 -14.22 2.37
N HIS A 130 -19.69 -13.95 1.09
CA HIS A 130 -21.00 -13.49 0.65
C HIS A 130 -21.94 -14.65 0.29
N THR A 131 -21.45 -15.67 -0.42
CA THR A 131 -22.29 -16.76 -0.97
C THR A 131 -22.42 -17.97 -0.05
N ALA A 132 -21.43 -18.23 0.79
CA ALA A 132 -21.37 -19.39 1.68
C ALA A 132 -20.66 -19.05 3.02
N PRO A 133 -21.17 -18.06 3.79
CA PRO A 133 -20.52 -17.57 4.99
C PRO A 133 -20.29 -18.66 6.05
N GLU A 134 -21.08 -19.72 6.05
CA GLU A 134 -20.94 -20.88 6.94
C GLU A 134 -19.66 -21.72 6.66
N LYS A 135 -19.03 -21.53 5.49
CA LYS A 135 -17.76 -22.17 5.13
C LYS A 135 -16.54 -21.36 5.58
N LEU A 136 -16.74 -20.13 6.03
CA LEU A 136 -15.67 -19.24 6.45
C LEU A 136 -15.72 -19.06 7.97
N ALA A 137 -14.82 -19.74 8.69
CA ALA A 137 -14.62 -19.50 10.11
C ALA A 137 -13.89 -18.18 10.33
N LYS A 138 -14.40 -17.35 11.25
CA LYS A 138 -13.81 -16.08 11.70
C LYS A 138 -13.62 -16.17 13.21
N ILE A 139 -12.38 -16.31 13.65
CA ILE A 139 -12.06 -16.62 15.04
C ILE A 139 -11.13 -15.55 15.61
N PRO A 140 -11.59 -14.77 16.60
CA PRO A 140 -10.76 -13.77 17.28
C PRO A 140 -9.59 -14.41 18.02
N VAL A 141 -8.46 -13.72 18.02
CA VAL A 141 -7.24 -14.13 18.73
C VAL A 141 -6.79 -12.99 19.63
N ASP A 142 -6.70 -13.26 20.93
CA ASP A 142 -6.15 -12.33 21.91
C ASP A 142 -4.65 -12.15 21.64
N SER A 143 -4.23 -10.91 21.42
CA SER A 143 -2.84 -10.54 21.14
C SER A 143 -1.86 -10.91 22.26
N ASN A 144 -2.33 -11.02 23.51
CA ASN A 144 -1.51 -11.36 24.65
C ASN A 144 -1.31 -12.87 24.82
N VAL A 145 -2.22 -13.68 24.25
CA VAL A 145 -2.19 -15.16 24.31
C VAL A 145 -1.56 -15.73 23.05
N GLY A 146 -1.95 -15.22 21.90
CA GLY A 146 -1.47 -15.69 20.60
C GLY A 146 -2.04 -17.03 20.17
N ILE A 147 -1.31 -17.71 19.26
CA ILE A 147 -1.69 -19.01 18.71
C ILE A 147 -0.56 -20.03 18.98
N ASP A 148 -0.73 -20.85 19.98
CA ASP A 148 0.04 -22.07 20.17
C ASP A 148 -0.60 -23.26 19.42
N LEU A 149 0.00 -24.44 19.50
CA LEU A 149 -0.52 -25.62 18.81
C LEU A 149 -1.90 -26.04 19.30
N ALA A 150 -2.18 -25.90 20.60
CA ALA A 150 -3.49 -26.26 21.17
C ALA A 150 -4.57 -25.30 20.61
N ARG A 151 -4.29 -24.01 20.62
CA ARG A 151 -5.21 -23.00 20.05
C ARG A 151 -5.39 -23.17 18.55
N ALA A 152 -4.30 -23.46 17.81
CA ALA A 152 -4.38 -23.75 16.38
C ALA A 152 -5.28 -24.96 16.10
N THR A 153 -5.16 -26.03 16.87
CA THR A 153 -6.00 -27.23 16.72
C THR A 153 -7.48 -26.90 16.96
N GLU A 154 -7.80 -26.10 17.97
CA GLU A 154 -9.17 -25.64 18.21
C GLU A 154 -9.73 -24.83 17.03
N ILE A 155 -8.93 -23.92 16.48
CA ILE A 155 -9.30 -23.08 15.33
C ILE A 155 -9.57 -23.93 14.10
N ILE A 156 -8.70 -24.87 13.79
CA ILE A 156 -8.80 -25.75 12.62
C ILE A 156 -9.99 -26.70 12.75
N ALA A 157 -10.26 -27.20 13.96
CA ALA A 157 -11.46 -28.00 14.25
C ALA A 157 -12.74 -27.18 14.06
N ALA A 158 -12.79 -25.94 14.57
CA ALA A 158 -13.92 -25.04 14.40
C ALA A 158 -14.17 -24.68 12.92
N ALA A 159 -13.12 -24.58 12.11
CA ALA A 159 -13.19 -24.36 10.66
C ALA A 159 -13.53 -25.65 9.87
N LYS A 160 -13.70 -26.78 10.54
CA LYS A 160 -14.12 -28.07 9.98
C LYS A 160 -13.16 -28.64 8.93
N PHE A 161 -11.86 -28.47 9.12
CA PHE A 161 -10.87 -29.12 8.25
C PHE A 161 -10.95 -30.63 8.36
N PRO A 162 -10.70 -31.38 7.26
CA PRO A 162 -10.64 -32.83 7.27
C PRO A 162 -9.58 -33.35 8.27
N ALA A 163 -9.90 -34.45 8.96
CA ALA A 163 -9.07 -35.01 10.03
C ALA A 163 -7.66 -35.43 9.55
N ASP A 164 -7.53 -35.83 8.30
CA ASP A 164 -6.29 -36.27 7.69
C ASP A 164 -5.29 -35.14 7.41
N VAL A 165 -5.74 -33.86 7.45
CA VAL A 165 -4.89 -32.68 7.27
C VAL A 165 -4.83 -31.78 8.51
N ALA A 166 -5.72 -31.96 9.47
CA ALA A 166 -5.94 -31.04 10.61
C ALA A 166 -4.64 -30.78 11.39
N ASP A 167 -3.84 -31.79 11.69
CA ASP A 167 -2.58 -31.65 12.44
C ASP A 167 -1.54 -30.83 11.67
N GLN A 168 -1.39 -31.12 10.36
CA GLN A 168 -0.45 -30.38 9.51
C GLN A 168 -0.89 -28.92 9.34
N VAL A 169 -2.18 -28.68 9.13
CA VAL A 169 -2.74 -27.33 8.99
C VAL A 169 -2.61 -26.55 10.29
N SER A 170 -2.82 -27.19 11.45
CA SER A 170 -2.59 -26.58 12.76
C SER A 170 -1.13 -26.15 12.95
N ALA A 171 -0.19 -27.00 12.56
CA ALA A 171 1.24 -26.68 12.61
C ALA A 171 1.60 -25.52 11.66
N VAL A 172 1.00 -25.46 10.47
CA VAL A 172 1.14 -24.33 9.53
C VAL A 172 0.57 -23.05 10.13
N LEU A 173 -0.61 -23.09 10.76
CA LEU A 173 -1.22 -21.92 11.38
C LEU A 173 -0.34 -21.31 12.48
N VAL A 174 0.32 -22.15 13.31
CA VAL A 174 1.31 -21.66 14.30
C VAL A 174 2.45 -20.90 13.62
N LYS A 175 3.01 -21.44 12.53
CA LYS A 175 4.11 -20.78 11.80
C LYS A 175 3.67 -19.50 11.09
N LEU A 176 2.45 -19.45 10.57
CA LEU A 176 1.89 -18.21 10.03
C LEU A 176 1.67 -17.15 11.13
N TRP A 177 1.28 -17.59 12.33
CA TRP A 177 1.22 -16.70 13.49
C TRP A 177 2.60 -16.18 13.89
N GLU A 178 3.62 -17.03 13.94
CA GLU A 178 4.99 -16.63 14.19
C GLU A 178 5.46 -15.61 13.13
N THR A 179 5.17 -15.85 11.85
CA THR A 179 5.45 -14.90 10.77
C THR A 179 4.74 -13.57 11.01
N PHE A 180 3.43 -13.60 11.32
CA PHE A 180 2.60 -12.42 11.53
C PHE A 180 3.16 -11.53 12.64
N VAL A 181 3.52 -12.11 13.78
CA VAL A 181 4.02 -11.37 14.95
C VAL A 181 5.47 -10.94 14.77
N SER A 182 6.34 -11.83 14.27
CA SER A 182 7.77 -11.56 14.17
C SER A 182 8.12 -10.52 13.10
N GLU A 183 7.28 -10.40 12.07
CA GLU A 183 7.48 -9.43 10.98
C GLU A 183 6.59 -8.18 11.13
N ASP A 184 5.89 -8.03 12.26
CA ASP A 184 4.90 -6.96 12.46
C ASP A 184 3.93 -6.83 11.28
N ALA A 185 3.41 -7.96 10.82
CA ALA A 185 2.45 -7.97 9.73
C ALA A 185 1.05 -7.52 10.18
N THR A 186 0.30 -6.89 9.30
CA THR A 186 -1.12 -6.57 9.48
C THR A 186 -2.03 -7.53 8.73
N LEU A 187 -1.46 -8.28 7.79
CA LEU A 187 -2.08 -9.39 7.06
C LEU A 187 -1.04 -10.45 6.72
N VAL A 188 -1.37 -11.70 7.00
CA VAL A 188 -0.69 -12.90 6.48
C VAL A 188 -1.77 -13.81 5.93
N GLU A 189 -1.76 -14.08 4.62
CA GLU A 189 -2.78 -14.85 3.94
C GLU A 189 -2.13 -15.94 3.08
N VAL A 190 -2.71 -17.13 3.07
CA VAL A 190 -2.39 -18.23 2.17
C VAL A 190 -3.64 -18.63 1.41
N ASN A 191 -3.63 -18.40 0.09
CA ASN A 191 -4.76 -18.71 -0.79
C ASN A 191 -4.30 -19.10 -2.21
N PRO A 192 -4.19 -20.44 -2.51
CA PRO A 192 -4.56 -21.53 -1.62
C PRO A 192 -3.43 -22.08 -0.74
N LEU A 193 -3.81 -22.61 0.41
CA LEU A 193 -3.07 -23.65 1.12
C LEU A 193 -3.52 -24.98 0.53
N VAL A 194 -2.56 -25.81 0.05
CA VAL A 194 -2.93 -27.00 -0.71
C VAL A 194 -2.56 -28.29 0.03
N LYS A 195 -3.41 -29.30 -0.14
CA LYS A 195 -3.04 -30.69 0.06
C LYS A 195 -2.56 -31.27 -1.26
N THR A 196 -1.36 -31.80 -1.27
CA THR A 196 -0.81 -32.50 -2.43
C THR A 196 -1.19 -33.97 -2.43
N SER A 197 -1.11 -34.63 -3.60
CA SER A 197 -1.46 -36.07 -3.71
C SER A 197 -0.59 -37.01 -2.90
N ASP A 198 0.59 -36.54 -2.42
CA ASP A 198 1.44 -37.25 -1.46
C ASP A 198 1.12 -36.89 -0.01
N GLY A 199 0.01 -36.20 0.23
CA GLY A 199 -0.56 -35.89 1.55
C GLY A 199 0.11 -34.75 2.31
N LYS A 200 0.96 -33.94 1.67
CA LYS A 200 1.61 -32.77 2.31
C LYS A 200 0.77 -31.53 2.23
N ILE A 201 0.86 -30.68 3.24
CA ILE A 201 0.27 -29.34 3.26
C ILE A 201 1.32 -28.32 2.89
N ILE A 202 1.03 -27.49 1.89
CA ILE A 202 1.98 -26.51 1.31
C ILE A 202 1.25 -25.17 1.08
N ALA A 203 1.87 -24.07 1.48
CA ALA A 203 1.44 -22.73 1.11
C ALA A 203 1.85 -22.47 -0.36
N LEU A 204 0.86 -22.41 -1.25
CA LEU A 204 1.11 -22.31 -2.69
C LEU A 204 1.13 -20.87 -3.17
N ASP A 205 0.29 -20.02 -2.62
CA ASP A 205 0.25 -18.57 -2.89
C ASP A 205 0.08 -17.82 -1.57
N GLY A 206 0.89 -16.82 -1.34
CA GLY A 206 0.93 -16.03 -0.12
C GLY A 206 0.81 -14.55 -0.38
N LYS A 207 0.12 -13.87 0.54
CA LYS A 207 0.06 -12.43 0.60
C LYS A 207 0.43 -11.98 2.01
N VAL A 208 1.36 -11.03 2.11
CA VAL A 208 1.77 -10.42 3.38
C VAL A 208 1.72 -8.91 3.23
N THR A 209 1.12 -8.25 4.23
CA THR A 209 1.18 -6.81 4.41
C THR A 209 1.89 -6.51 5.72
N LEU A 210 3.02 -5.81 5.65
CA LEU A 210 3.81 -5.39 6.81
C LEU A 210 3.34 -4.03 7.32
N ASP A 211 3.50 -3.77 8.62
CA ASP A 211 3.24 -2.45 9.20
C ASP A 211 4.44 -1.53 8.97
N ASP A 212 4.28 -0.52 8.15
CA ASP A 212 5.34 0.47 7.86
C ASP A 212 5.78 1.24 9.11
N ASN A 213 4.92 1.37 10.11
CA ASN A 213 5.26 2.03 11.37
C ASN A 213 6.23 1.20 12.23
N ALA A 214 6.38 -0.09 11.97
CA ALA A 214 7.33 -0.98 12.64
C ALA A 214 8.72 -0.99 11.98
N GLY A 215 8.93 -0.30 10.87
CA GLY A 215 10.19 -0.30 10.11
C GLY A 215 11.44 0.05 10.92
N PHE A 216 11.29 0.82 12.01
CA PHE A 216 12.41 1.15 12.91
C PHE A 216 13.03 -0.06 13.61
N ARG A 217 12.32 -1.19 13.72
CA ARG A 217 12.82 -2.44 14.28
C ARG A 217 13.03 -3.55 13.25
N HIS A 218 12.71 -3.27 11.97
CA HIS A 218 12.90 -4.15 10.83
C HIS A 218 13.68 -3.47 9.70
N PRO A 219 14.98 -3.18 9.89
CA PRO A 219 15.79 -2.52 8.86
C PRO A 219 15.94 -3.39 7.62
N ASP A 220 15.79 -4.70 7.71
CA ASP A 220 15.82 -5.65 6.60
C ASP A 220 14.59 -5.52 5.68
N HIS A 221 13.47 -5.00 6.15
CA HIS A 221 12.29 -4.74 5.32
C HIS A 221 12.52 -3.66 4.26
N GLU A 222 13.52 -2.80 4.40
CA GLU A 222 13.88 -1.81 3.37
C GLU A 222 14.24 -2.48 2.03
N ALA A 223 14.84 -3.66 2.08
CA ALA A 223 15.16 -4.44 0.87
C ALA A 223 13.93 -5.02 0.16
N LEU A 224 12.77 -5.05 0.82
CA LEU A 224 11.50 -5.52 0.27
C LEU A 224 10.71 -4.42 -0.45
N VAL A 225 11.13 -3.15 -0.30
CA VAL A 225 10.46 -2.00 -0.92
C VAL A 225 10.63 -2.06 -2.44
N ASP A 226 9.52 -2.03 -3.16
CA ASP A 226 9.51 -1.91 -4.60
C ASP A 226 9.62 -0.44 -5.02
N GLN A 227 10.84 0.03 -5.23
CA GLN A 227 11.11 1.41 -5.65
C GLN A 227 10.51 1.74 -7.03
N ALA A 228 10.28 0.75 -7.89
CA ALA A 228 9.71 0.95 -9.22
C ALA A 228 8.18 1.09 -9.21
N ALA A 229 7.52 0.60 -8.17
CA ALA A 229 6.07 0.72 -7.97
C ALA A 229 5.68 1.93 -7.11
N GLU A 230 6.64 2.59 -6.44
CA GLU A 230 6.37 3.83 -5.69
C GLU A 230 5.91 4.94 -6.64
N ASN A 231 4.90 5.69 -6.21
CA ASN A 231 4.52 6.91 -6.91
C ASN A 231 5.71 7.89 -6.92
N ALA A 232 6.09 8.39 -8.09
CA ALA A 232 7.27 9.24 -8.24
C ALA A 232 7.21 10.51 -7.36
N LEU A 233 6.02 11.07 -7.10
CA LEU A 233 5.82 12.22 -6.22
C LEU A 233 5.97 11.84 -4.74
N GLU A 234 5.47 10.66 -4.34
CA GLU A 234 5.64 10.15 -2.98
C GLU A 234 7.09 9.80 -2.69
N ALA A 235 7.79 9.17 -3.62
CA ALA A 235 9.23 8.90 -3.53
C ALA A 235 10.04 10.19 -3.42
N ALA A 236 9.73 11.21 -4.24
CA ALA A 236 10.38 12.53 -4.18
C ALA A 236 10.10 13.24 -2.84
N ALA A 237 8.90 13.11 -2.29
CA ALA A 237 8.53 13.67 -0.99
C ALA A 237 9.26 12.97 0.16
N LYS A 238 9.32 11.66 0.14
CA LYS A 238 10.03 10.83 1.12
C LYS A 238 11.52 11.17 1.17
N ALA A 239 12.16 11.35 0.01
CA ALA A 239 13.57 11.78 -0.09
C ALA A 239 13.82 13.16 0.56
N LYS A 240 12.77 13.98 0.73
CA LYS A 240 12.81 15.30 1.37
C LYS A 240 12.22 15.30 2.79
N ASN A 241 11.96 14.12 3.36
CA ASN A 241 11.32 13.92 4.67
C ASN A 241 9.95 14.61 4.80
N LEU A 242 9.18 14.65 3.71
CA LEU A 242 7.82 15.18 3.69
C LEU A 242 6.80 14.05 3.81
N ASN A 243 5.79 14.27 4.64
CA ASN A 243 4.67 13.35 4.78
C ASN A 243 3.62 13.66 3.71
N TYR A 244 3.75 13.02 2.55
CA TYR A 244 2.94 13.24 1.35
C TYR A 244 2.27 11.96 0.90
N VAL A 245 0.99 12.06 0.54
CA VAL A 245 0.23 10.97 -0.12
C VAL A 245 -0.46 11.54 -1.35
N LYS A 246 -0.27 10.91 -2.50
CA LYS A 246 -0.97 11.27 -3.75
C LYS A 246 -2.43 10.82 -3.70
N LEU A 247 -3.33 11.71 -4.10
CA LEU A 247 -4.75 11.44 -4.27
C LEU A 247 -5.18 11.79 -5.70
N GLU A 248 -6.37 11.36 -6.09
CA GLU A 248 -6.95 11.68 -7.39
C GLU A 248 -7.77 12.97 -7.30
N GLY A 249 -7.19 14.09 -7.70
CA GLY A 249 -7.84 15.39 -7.62
C GLY A 249 -7.07 16.51 -8.29
N GLN A 250 -7.58 17.75 -8.15
CA GLN A 250 -7.10 18.93 -8.86
C GLN A 250 -6.63 20.04 -7.93
N VAL A 251 -6.93 19.98 -6.63
CA VAL A 251 -6.49 20.96 -5.63
C VAL A 251 -5.35 20.38 -4.82
N GLY A 252 -4.15 20.94 -4.96
CA GLY A 252 -3.00 20.60 -4.12
C GLY A 252 -3.19 21.13 -2.70
N ILE A 253 -2.91 20.32 -1.68
CA ILE A 253 -3.13 20.67 -0.28
C ILE A 253 -1.80 20.72 0.47
N ILE A 254 -1.61 21.78 1.24
CA ILE A 254 -0.54 21.91 2.25
C ILE A 254 -1.17 22.36 3.56
N GLY A 255 -0.85 21.70 4.66
CA GLY A 255 -1.24 22.11 6.00
C GLY A 255 -0.20 21.75 7.05
N ASN A 256 -0.34 22.29 8.25
CA ASN A 256 0.50 21.98 9.40
C ASN A 256 -0.28 21.18 10.45
N GLY A 257 0.03 19.91 10.53
CA GLY A 257 -0.63 18.94 11.39
C GLY A 257 -1.65 18.07 10.65
N ALA A 258 -1.50 16.76 10.79
CA ALA A 258 -2.26 15.75 10.06
C ALA A 258 -3.78 15.92 10.19
N GLY A 259 -4.28 16.26 11.39
CA GLY A 259 -5.71 16.49 11.62
C GLY A 259 -6.28 17.67 10.82
N LEU A 260 -5.53 18.77 10.74
CA LEU A 260 -5.92 19.93 9.94
C LEU A 260 -5.91 19.60 8.45
N VAL A 261 -4.89 18.86 7.98
CA VAL A 261 -4.80 18.43 6.58
C VAL A 261 -5.99 17.53 6.23
N MET A 262 -6.30 16.53 7.05
CA MET A 262 -7.47 15.66 6.83
C MET A 262 -8.77 16.45 6.75
N SER A 263 -9.00 17.37 7.69
CA SER A 263 -10.16 18.25 7.66
C SER A 263 -10.20 19.16 6.41
N THR A 264 -9.03 19.62 5.95
CA THR A 264 -8.92 20.43 4.74
C THR A 264 -9.28 19.61 3.49
N LEU A 265 -8.88 18.33 3.42
CA LEU A 265 -9.29 17.44 2.34
C LEU A 265 -10.81 17.33 2.25
N ASP A 266 -11.48 17.12 3.39
CA ASP A 266 -12.94 16.99 3.44
C ASP A 266 -13.64 18.28 2.98
N VAL A 267 -13.20 19.43 3.50
CA VAL A 267 -13.81 20.73 3.14
C VAL A 267 -13.62 21.08 1.66
N VAL A 268 -12.44 20.74 1.09
CA VAL A 268 -12.19 20.92 -0.36
C VAL A 268 -13.05 19.97 -1.19
N ALA A 269 -13.22 18.72 -0.77
CA ALA A 269 -14.09 17.78 -1.47
C ALA A 269 -15.56 18.25 -1.48
N TYR A 270 -16.08 18.72 -0.35
CA TYR A 270 -17.44 19.30 -0.27
C TYR A 270 -17.59 20.57 -1.10
N ALA A 271 -16.60 21.47 -1.05
CA ALA A 271 -16.60 22.68 -1.88
C ALA A 271 -16.61 22.33 -3.37
N GLY A 272 -15.83 21.32 -3.76
CA GLY A 272 -15.67 20.88 -5.14
C GLY A 272 -16.93 20.31 -5.78
N GLU A 273 -17.89 19.82 -5.00
CA GLU A 273 -19.20 19.37 -5.53
C GLU A 273 -19.88 20.43 -6.39
N LYS A 274 -19.77 21.71 -6.01
CA LYS A 274 -20.34 22.86 -6.75
C LYS A 274 -19.58 23.18 -8.04
N PHE A 275 -18.39 22.66 -8.19
CA PHE A 275 -17.45 22.94 -9.29
C PHE A 275 -17.15 21.71 -10.13
N GLY A 276 -18.13 20.85 -10.34
CA GLY A 276 -18.01 19.67 -11.21
C GLY A 276 -17.28 18.48 -10.58
N GLY A 277 -17.24 18.40 -9.25
CA GLY A 277 -16.62 17.27 -8.53
C GLY A 277 -15.11 17.41 -8.37
N VAL A 278 -14.59 18.64 -8.33
CA VAL A 278 -13.19 18.92 -8.00
C VAL A 278 -12.83 18.30 -6.65
N ARG A 279 -11.66 17.66 -6.56
CA ARG A 279 -11.20 16.94 -5.37
C ARG A 279 -9.79 17.37 -4.96
N PRO A 280 -9.39 17.10 -3.69
CA PRO A 280 -8.01 17.26 -3.25
C PRO A 280 -7.10 16.28 -3.99
N ALA A 281 -5.91 16.75 -4.42
CA ALA A 281 -4.95 15.98 -5.20
C ALA A 281 -3.91 15.26 -4.36
N ASN A 282 -3.74 15.65 -3.11
CA ASN A 282 -2.77 15.07 -2.19
C ASN A 282 -3.08 15.40 -0.73
N PHE A 283 -2.53 14.60 0.15
CA PHE A 283 -2.26 14.96 1.54
C PHE A 283 -0.82 15.47 1.64
N LEU A 284 -0.57 16.59 2.30
CA LEU A 284 0.78 17.02 2.70
C LEU A 284 0.74 17.75 4.03
N ASP A 285 1.32 17.11 5.04
CA ASP A 285 1.57 17.70 6.35
C ASP A 285 3.04 18.15 6.46
N ILE A 286 3.25 19.45 6.60
CA ILE A 286 4.59 20.04 6.77
C ILE A 286 5.08 20.01 8.22
N GLY A 287 4.27 19.47 9.15
CA GLY A 287 4.61 19.40 10.58
C GLY A 287 4.74 20.77 11.25
N GLY A 288 5.42 20.78 12.37
CA GLY A 288 5.66 21.98 13.18
C GLY A 288 6.88 22.83 12.77
N GLY A 289 7.48 22.59 11.59
CA GLY A 289 8.73 23.25 11.18
C GLY A 289 8.68 23.81 9.75
N ALA A 290 7.73 24.72 9.46
CA ALA A 290 7.58 25.31 8.14
C ALA A 290 8.72 26.29 7.77
N SER A 291 9.94 25.76 7.56
CA SER A 291 11.01 26.55 6.98
C SER A 291 10.73 26.87 5.50
N ALA A 292 11.39 27.89 4.96
CA ALA A 292 11.31 28.22 3.55
C ALA A 292 11.62 27.02 2.64
N GLN A 293 12.59 26.19 3.02
CA GLN A 293 12.97 25.00 2.26
C GLN A 293 11.87 23.94 2.28
N VAL A 294 11.25 23.67 3.43
CA VAL A 294 10.13 22.72 3.56
C VAL A 294 8.94 23.17 2.71
N MET A 295 8.62 24.47 2.72
CA MET A 295 7.58 25.03 1.87
C MET A 295 7.92 24.94 0.39
N ALA A 296 9.16 25.25 0.01
CA ALA A 296 9.63 25.15 -1.38
C ALA A 296 9.59 23.70 -1.88
N ASP A 297 10.02 22.76 -1.06
CA ASP A 297 10.01 21.35 -1.39
C ASP A 297 8.58 20.82 -1.55
N GLY A 298 7.68 21.16 -0.61
CA GLY A 298 6.26 20.80 -0.70
C GLY A 298 5.56 21.40 -1.92
N LEU A 299 5.73 22.70 -2.15
CA LEU A 299 5.17 23.38 -3.32
C LEU A 299 5.76 22.83 -4.63
N SER A 300 7.06 22.55 -4.70
CA SER A 300 7.70 21.96 -5.88
C SER A 300 7.08 20.63 -6.28
N ILE A 301 6.82 19.75 -5.30
CA ILE A 301 6.20 18.44 -5.53
C ILE A 301 4.77 18.62 -6.04
N ILE A 302 3.96 19.45 -5.38
CA ILE A 302 2.57 19.69 -5.75
C ILE A 302 2.45 20.38 -7.11
N LEU A 303 3.30 21.37 -7.39
CA LEU A 303 3.30 22.06 -8.67
C LEU A 303 3.79 21.18 -9.81
N GLY A 304 4.65 20.19 -9.53
CA GLY A 304 5.10 19.16 -10.46
C GLY A 304 3.99 18.15 -10.85
N ASP A 305 2.94 18.04 -10.06
CA ASP A 305 1.79 17.19 -10.39
C ASP A 305 0.95 17.86 -11.50
N LYS A 306 0.86 17.20 -12.66
CA LYS A 306 0.13 17.69 -13.84
C LYS A 306 -1.39 17.79 -13.62
N ASP A 307 -1.94 17.02 -12.69
CA ASP A 307 -3.37 16.99 -12.39
C ASP A 307 -3.79 18.16 -11.50
N VAL A 308 -2.86 18.73 -10.72
CA VAL A 308 -3.10 19.90 -9.87
C VAL A 308 -3.31 21.14 -10.73
N LYS A 309 -4.37 21.88 -10.45
CA LYS A 309 -4.75 23.15 -11.12
C LYS A 309 -4.67 24.37 -10.19
N SER A 310 -4.89 24.18 -8.90
CA SER A 310 -4.74 25.18 -7.86
C SER A 310 -4.14 24.57 -6.61
N VAL A 311 -3.61 25.40 -5.70
CA VAL A 311 -3.07 24.96 -4.41
C VAL A 311 -3.80 25.65 -3.29
N PHE A 312 -4.13 24.94 -2.23
CA PHE A 312 -4.64 25.46 -0.98
C PHE A 312 -3.64 25.21 0.16
N VAL A 313 -3.05 26.29 0.68
CA VAL A 313 -2.21 26.28 1.88
C VAL A 313 -3.08 26.69 3.06
N ASN A 314 -3.38 25.75 3.95
CA ASN A 314 -4.20 25.96 5.14
C ASN A 314 -3.37 25.75 6.41
N VAL A 315 -3.11 26.83 7.14
CA VAL A 315 -2.24 26.79 8.31
C VAL A 315 -2.95 27.36 9.52
N PHE A 316 -2.85 26.63 10.64
CA PHE A 316 -3.19 27.12 11.96
C PHE A 316 -1.93 27.31 12.78
N GLY A 317 -1.54 28.55 13.02
CA GLY A 317 -0.35 28.90 13.80
C GLY A 317 -0.46 28.42 15.24
N GLY A 318 0.39 27.47 15.57
CA GLY A 318 0.59 26.92 16.91
C GLY A 318 2.07 27.03 17.30
N ILE A 319 2.77 25.89 17.38
CA ILE A 319 4.23 25.88 17.59
C ILE A 319 4.93 26.61 16.45
N THR A 320 4.50 26.38 15.20
CA THR A 320 4.92 27.19 14.05
C THR A 320 3.96 28.35 13.87
N ALA A 321 4.45 29.57 14.03
CA ALA A 321 3.65 30.77 13.93
C ALA A 321 3.39 31.18 12.46
N CYS A 322 2.30 31.90 12.20
CA CYS A 322 1.86 32.28 10.88
C CYS A 322 2.84 33.18 10.12
N ASP A 323 3.60 34.02 10.80
CA ASP A 323 4.65 34.87 10.21
C ASP A 323 5.81 34.05 9.65
N ALA A 324 6.23 33.01 10.36
CA ALA A 324 7.25 32.08 9.88
C ALA A 324 6.78 31.33 8.62
N VAL A 325 5.52 30.86 8.60
CA VAL A 325 4.91 30.20 7.44
C VAL A 325 4.79 31.17 6.25
N ALA A 326 4.32 32.40 6.48
CA ALA A 326 4.20 33.41 5.44
C ALA A 326 5.54 33.74 4.79
N ASN A 327 6.61 33.92 5.60
CA ASN A 327 7.97 34.07 5.08
C ASN A 327 8.42 32.83 4.30
N GLY A 328 8.12 31.63 4.79
CA GLY A 328 8.38 30.39 4.09
C GLY A 328 7.72 30.31 2.71
N ILE A 329 6.46 30.72 2.59
CA ILE A 329 5.73 30.79 1.32
C ILE A 329 6.40 31.77 0.36
N VAL A 330 6.69 33.00 0.81
CA VAL A 330 7.33 34.02 -0.03
C VAL A 330 8.68 33.55 -0.56
N GLN A 331 9.55 33.06 0.33
CA GLN A 331 10.86 32.55 -0.04
C GLN A 331 10.75 31.32 -0.94
N ALA A 332 9.78 30.43 -0.70
CA ALA A 332 9.53 29.28 -1.57
C ALA A 332 9.17 29.73 -3.00
N LEU A 333 8.32 30.74 -3.14
CA LEU A 333 7.92 31.28 -4.45
C LEU A 333 9.10 31.96 -5.16
N GLU A 334 9.99 32.65 -4.43
CA GLU A 334 11.23 33.20 -4.97
C GLU A 334 12.16 32.08 -5.46
N LEU A 335 12.35 31.00 -4.69
CA LEU A 335 13.17 29.87 -5.08
C LEU A 335 12.62 29.14 -6.31
N LEU A 336 11.30 28.97 -6.40
CA LEU A 336 10.64 28.30 -7.52
C LEU A 336 10.57 29.17 -8.78
N GLY A 337 10.50 30.51 -8.64
CA GLY A 337 10.47 31.44 -9.73
C GLY A 337 9.45 31.06 -10.81
N ALA A 338 9.91 30.88 -12.05
CA ALA A 338 9.06 30.50 -13.18
C ALA A 338 8.39 29.10 -13.08
N GLN A 339 8.78 28.26 -12.15
CA GLN A 339 8.16 26.98 -11.92
C GLN A 339 6.81 27.12 -11.16
N ALA A 340 6.64 28.20 -10.41
CA ALA A 340 5.36 28.52 -9.76
C ALA A 340 4.40 29.07 -10.82
N THR A 341 3.50 28.22 -11.32
CA THR A 341 2.58 28.57 -12.42
C THR A 341 1.10 28.47 -12.03
N LYS A 342 0.77 27.93 -10.89
CA LYS A 342 -0.61 27.65 -10.46
C LYS A 342 -1.05 28.61 -9.36
N PRO A 343 -2.33 29.03 -9.32
CA PRO A 343 -2.82 29.90 -8.26
C PRO A 343 -2.77 29.20 -6.90
N ILE A 344 -2.43 29.95 -5.87
CA ILE A 344 -2.25 29.50 -4.50
C ILE A 344 -3.17 30.30 -3.59
N VAL A 345 -4.14 29.62 -2.99
CA VAL A 345 -5.01 30.20 -1.97
C VAL A 345 -4.41 29.93 -0.60
N VAL A 346 -4.24 30.96 0.22
CA VAL A 346 -3.63 30.84 1.55
C VAL A 346 -4.63 31.25 2.61
N ARG A 347 -4.83 30.39 3.60
CA ARG A 347 -5.54 30.71 4.84
C ARG A 347 -4.57 30.55 6.01
N LEU A 348 -4.37 31.64 6.72
CA LEU A 348 -3.63 31.71 7.96
C LEU A 348 -4.56 32.04 9.12
N ASP A 349 -4.43 31.33 10.23
CA ASP A 349 -5.11 31.56 11.50
C ASP A 349 -4.24 31.15 12.68
N GLY A 350 -4.54 31.57 13.90
CA GLY A 350 -3.75 31.26 15.10
C GLY A 350 -2.66 32.28 15.40
N ASN A 351 -1.55 31.81 15.96
CA ASN A 351 -0.47 32.68 16.46
C ASN A 351 0.19 33.50 15.33
N ASN A 352 0.40 34.79 15.58
CA ASN A 352 1.03 35.77 14.67
C ASN A 352 0.31 35.88 13.30
N VAL A 353 -1.03 35.69 13.28
CA VAL A 353 -1.81 35.73 12.05
C VAL A 353 -1.78 37.10 11.38
N VAL A 354 -1.80 38.19 12.15
CA VAL A 354 -1.78 39.58 11.64
C VAL A 354 -0.46 39.85 10.91
N GLU A 355 0.64 39.47 11.51
CA GLU A 355 1.99 39.60 10.94
C GLU A 355 2.14 38.74 9.68
N GLY A 356 1.67 37.47 9.74
CA GLY A 356 1.73 36.57 8.62
C GLY A 356 0.95 37.07 7.40
N ARG A 357 -0.25 37.58 7.61
CA ARG A 357 -1.06 38.22 6.54
C ARG A 357 -0.42 39.48 5.99
N ALA A 358 0.19 40.30 6.83
CA ALA A 358 0.93 41.49 6.43
C ALA A 358 2.12 41.15 5.52
N ILE A 359 2.89 40.10 5.83
CA ILE A 359 4.01 39.60 5.02
C ILE A 359 3.53 39.20 3.62
N LEU A 360 2.49 38.38 3.52
CA LEU A 360 1.94 37.96 2.22
C LEU A 360 1.37 39.14 1.42
N THR A 361 0.72 40.10 2.09
CA THR A 361 0.19 41.31 1.46
C THR A 361 1.33 42.18 0.92
N ALA A 362 2.40 42.37 1.69
CA ALA A 362 3.58 43.14 1.27
C ALA A 362 4.33 42.50 0.09
N ALA A 363 4.41 41.18 0.07
CA ALA A 363 5.02 40.43 -1.04
C ALA A 363 4.23 40.56 -2.34
N ALA A 364 2.92 40.77 -2.27
CA ALA A 364 2.00 41.02 -3.39
C ALA A 364 2.22 40.06 -4.58
N HIS A 365 2.51 38.78 -4.30
CA HIS A 365 2.80 37.79 -5.34
C HIS A 365 1.55 37.49 -6.18
N PRO A 366 1.62 37.55 -7.53
CA PRO A 366 0.41 37.48 -8.39
C PRO A 366 -0.34 36.14 -8.32
N LEU A 367 0.29 35.08 -7.87
CA LEU A 367 -0.35 33.75 -7.71
C LEU A 367 -0.97 33.55 -6.34
N VAL A 368 -0.74 34.44 -5.35
CA VAL A 368 -1.18 34.27 -3.97
C VAL A 368 -2.45 35.06 -3.71
N GLU A 369 -3.49 34.40 -3.27
CA GLU A 369 -4.75 34.99 -2.79
C GLU A 369 -4.96 34.60 -1.33
N GLN A 370 -5.19 35.53 -0.43
CA GLN A 370 -5.45 35.29 0.99
C GLN A 370 -6.94 35.30 1.29
N LEU A 371 -7.40 34.35 2.10
CA LEU A 371 -8.77 34.28 2.60
C LEU A 371 -8.81 33.97 4.09
N ASP A 372 -9.84 34.47 4.79
CA ASP A 372 -9.91 34.45 6.25
C ASP A 372 -10.43 33.11 6.79
N THR A 373 -11.31 32.44 6.05
CA THR A 373 -11.95 31.19 6.52
C THR A 373 -11.53 29.99 5.71
N MET A 374 -11.52 28.83 6.35
CA MET A 374 -11.20 27.57 5.69
C MET A 374 -12.19 27.24 4.56
N ASP A 375 -13.50 27.42 4.83
CA ASP A 375 -14.55 27.18 3.83
C ASP A 375 -14.44 28.12 2.63
N GLY A 376 -14.19 29.43 2.87
CA GLY A 376 -13.98 30.42 1.82
C GLY A 376 -12.78 30.08 0.95
N ALA A 377 -11.66 29.72 1.57
CA ALA A 377 -10.43 29.33 0.89
C ALA A 377 -10.59 28.03 0.09
N ALA A 378 -11.26 27.02 0.64
CA ALA A 378 -11.55 25.77 -0.05
C ALA A 378 -12.47 25.98 -1.27
N ASN A 379 -13.55 26.79 -1.12
CA ASN A 379 -14.42 27.15 -2.24
C ASN A 379 -13.63 27.86 -3.36
N ARG A 380 -12.75 28.81 -2.98
CA ARG A 380 -11.94 29.54 -3.94
C ARG A 380 -10.93 28.68 -4.66
N ALA A 381 -10.23 27.80 -3.92
CA ALA A 381 -9.29 26.85 -4.51
C ALA A 381 -10.00 25.89 -5.48
N ALA A 382 -11.18 25.37 -5.11
CA ALA A 382 -11.96 24.50 -5.97
C ALA A 382 -12.49 25.25 -7.23
N GLU A 383 -12.93 26.50 -7.10
CA GLU A 383 -13.32 27.36 -8.24
C GLU A 383 -12.16 27.56 -9.23
N LEU A 384 -10.96 27.83 -8.70
CA LEU A 384 -9.77 28.04 -9.52
C LEU A 384 -9.33 26.74 -10.22
N ALA A 385 -9.50 25.59 -9.58
CA ALA A 385 -9.16 24.29 -10.15
C ALA A 385 -10.15 23.81 -11.23
N ALA A 386 -11.37 24.36 -11.25
CA ALA A 386 -12.40 24.03 -12.24
C ALA A 386 -12.26 24.81 -13.56
N LYS A 387 -11.41 25.84 -13.60
CA LYS A 387 -11.10 26.65 -14.79
C LYS A 387 -10.01 26.02 -15.63
#